data_22e94e9585f34f52f7cdbb702a4077ef
#
_entry.id   22e94e9585f34f52f7cdbb702a4077ef
#
_cell.length_a   1.000
_cell.length_b   1.000
_cell.length_c   1.000
_cell.angle_alpha   90.00
_cell.angle_beta   90.00
_cell.angle_gamma   90.00
#
_symmetry.space_group_name_H-M   'P 1'
#
loop_
_entity.id
_entity.type
_entity.pdbx_description
1 polymer ?
#
loop_
_entity_poly.entity_id
_entity_poly.type
_entity_poly.pdbx_seq_one_letter_code
_entity_poly.pdbx_strand_id
1 'polypeptide(L)'
;ALGSSLASSRNLSGDFTDILVVLGKYAQAAGVSILIGIDELQYAEKEELEALACALHRVTQLGLPVMFCCAGLPKLLKMLGEAKTYSERQFNFVKVDSLPRDKAVEAIVRPAQKLDVHYSDEAVDAIIDYTEGYPYFIQELCSTIWISSDSRCVSLETVLECTSLTDIRLDEGFFSVRCDRCTPRQKEFLIAMVRCGELPCTLANVAHYMRRDVSSIGPLRAQLISRGLIYSAARGEVDFTVPQFDRYLRRTEQID
;
A
#
# COMPACT_ATOMS: atom_id res chain seq x y z
N ALA A 1 -29.62 -26.05 -17.72
CA ALA A 1 -28.36 -26.69 -18.05
C ALA A 1 -27.48 -25.74 -18.88
N LEU A 2 -26.95 -24.68 -18.26
CA LEU A 2 -26.03 -23.72 -18.89
C LEU A 2 -24.78 -23.48 -17.99
N GLY A 3 -24.49 -24.42 -17.12
CA GLY A 3 -23.50 -24.19 -16.04
C GLY A 3 -22.20 -24.99 -16.10
N SER A 4 -21.86 -25.72 -17.16
CA SER A 4 -20.72 -26.64 -17.10
C SER A 4 -19.75 -26.64 -18.29
N SER A 5 -19.85 -25.72 -19.24
CA SER A 5 -18.94 -25.74 -20.42
C SER A 5 -17.92 -24.56 -20.48
N LEU A 6 -17.99 -23.61 -19.57
CA LEU A 6 -17.06 -22.44 -19.55
C LEU A 6 -15.76 -22.67 -18.78
N ALA A 7 -15.62 -23.79 -18.08
CA ALA A 7 -14.48 -24.04 -17.19
C ALA A 7 -13.28 -24.80 -17.85
N SER A 8 -13.28 -25.01 -19.16
CA SER A 8 -12.21 -25.75 -19.85
C SER A 8 -11.51 -25.02 -20.99
N SER A 9 -11.73 -23.71 -21.17
CA SER A 9 -11.01 -22.99 -22.21
C SER A 9 -9.61 -22.59 -21.71
N ARG A 10 -8.60 -23.13 -22.35
CA ARG A 10 -7.19 -22.80 -22.12
C ARG A 10 -6.81 -21.40 -22.66
N ASN A 11 -7.76 -20.51 -22.92
CA ASN A 11 -7.53 -19.20 -23.52
C ASN A 11 -8.12 -18.06 -22.67
N LEU A 12 -7.65 -17.94 -21.41
CA LEU A 12 -8.08 -16.88 -20.51
C LEU A 12 -8.02 -15.50 -21.17
N SER A 13 -6.94 -15.20 -21.90
CA SER A 13 -6.74 -13.92 -22.56
C SER A 13 -7.78 -13.63 -23.64
N GLY A 14 -8.15 -14.63 -24.44
CA GLY A 14 -9.16 -14.50 -25.47
C GLY A 14 -10.55 -14.28 -24.88
N ASP A 15 -10.94 -15.14 -23.95
CA ASP A 15 -12.27 -15.09 -23.32
C ASP A 15 -12.47 -13.77 -22.57
N PHE A 16 -11.48 -13.32 -21.80
CA PHE A 16 -11.53 -12.05 -21.09
C PHE A 16 -11.61 -10.85 -22.05
N THR A 17 -10.85 -10.88 -23.15
CA THR A 17 -10.88 -9.86 -24.19
C THR A 17 -12.27 -9.79 -24.84
N ASP A 18 -12.86 -10.91 -25.18
CA ASP A 18 -14.17 -10.98 -25.84
C ASP A 18 -15.27 -10.43 -24.92
N ILE A 19 -15.25 -10.77 -23.63
CA ILE A 19 -16.18 -10.23 -22.64
C ILE A 19 -16.06 -8.70 -22.58
N LEU A 20 -14.86 -8.14 -22.49
CA LEU A 20 -14.67 -6.70 -22.41
C LEU A 20 -15.07 -5.98 -23.70
N VAL A 21 -14.84 -6.58 -24.85
CA VAL A 21 -15.31 -6.03 -26.14
C VAL A 21 -16.82 -5.98 -26.21
N VAL A 22 -17.50 -7.04 -25.77
CA VAL A 22 -18.98 -7.06 -25.74
C VAL A 22 -19.53 -6.00 -24.78
N LEU A 23 -18.99 -5.95 -23.56
CA LEU A 23 -19.37 -4.94 -22.56
C LEU A 23 -19.08 -3.51 -23.04
N GLY A 24 -17.93 -3.29 -23.65
CA GLY A 24 -17.55 -1.97 -24.18
C GLY A 24 -18.44 -1.51 -25.32
N LYS A 25 -18.84 -2.39 -26.24
CA LYS A 25 -19.80 -2.09 -27.30
C LYS A 25 -21.18 -1.75 -26.73
N TYR A 26 -21.62 -2.49 -25.72
CA TYR A 26 -22.89 -2.21 -25.04
C TYR A 26 -22.84 -0.82 -24.35
N ALA A 27 -21.77 -0.52 -23.62
CA ALA A 27 -21.57 0.78 -22.97
C ALA A 27 -21.54 1.93 -23.99
N GLN A 28 -20.85 1.75 -25.12
CA GLN A 28 -20.80 2.72 -26.19
C GLN A 28 -22.19 2.99 -26.79
N ALA A 29 -22.97 1.93 -27.03
CA ALA A 29 -24.35 2.06 -27.54
C ALA A 29 -25.28 2.74 -26.54
N ALA A 30 -25.06 2.53 -25.24
CA ALA A 30 -25.81 3.16 -24.15
C ALA A 30 -25.34 4.57 -23.80
N GLY A 31 -24.26 5.06 -24.40
CA GLY A 31 -23.68 6.37 -24.09
C GLY A 31 -23.06 6.49 -22.69
N VAL A 32 -22.59 5.36 -22.13
CA VAL A 32 -21.96 5.30 -20.79
C VAL A 32 -20.55 4.75 -20.88
N SER A 33 -19.78 4.88 -19.79
CA SER A 33 -18.45 4.31 -19.65
C SER A 33 -18.41 3.25 -18.56
N ILE A 34 -17.52 2.27 -18.71
CA ILE A 34 -17.27 1.23 -17.71
C ILE A 34 -15.92 1.53 -17.05
N LEU A 35 -15.92 1.63 -15.73
CA LEU A 35 -14.72 1.67 -14.91
C LEU A 35 -14.62 0.38 -14.10
N ILE A 36 -13.51 -0.34 -14.25
CA ILE A 36 -13.22 -1.58 -13.52
C ILE A 36 -12.10 -1.28 -12.52
N GLY A 37 -12.43 -1.37 -11.23
CA GLY A 37 -11.46 -1.24 -10.13
C GLY A 37 -10.92 -2.61 -9.75
N ILE A 38 -9.59 -2.75 -9.67
CA ILE A 38 -8.92 -3.97 -9.20
C ILE A 38 -7.92 -3.57 -8.12
N ASP A 39 -8.16 -4.04 -6.90
CA ASP A 39 -7.23 -3.85 -5.79
C ASP A 39 -6.30 -5.07 -5.65
N GLU A 40 -5.14 -4.86 -4.99
CA GLU A 40 -4.16 -5.90 -4.70
C GLU A 40 -3.70 -6.68 -5.97
N LEU A 41 -3.59 -6.00 -7.11
CA LEU A 41 -3.27 -6.62 -8.40
C LEU A 41 -1.92 -7.37 -8.41
N GLN A 42 -1.03 -7.14 -7.45
CA GLN A 42 0.22 -7.89 -7.31
C GLN A 42 0.04 -9.37 -6.91
N TYR A 43 -1.18 -9.79 -6.59
CA TYR A 43 -1.49 -11.21 -6.36
C TYR A 43 -1.94 -11.95 -7.63
N ALA A 44 -2.17 -11.21 -8.72
CA ALA A 44 -2.47 -11.80 -10.02
C ALA A 44 -1.28 -12.60 -10.54
N GLU A 45 -1.57 -13.74 -11.16
CA GLU A 45 -0.57 -14.54 -11.85
C GLU A 45 -0.16 -13.89 -13.18
N LYS A 46 0.94 -14.34 -13.74
CA LYS A 46 1.49 -13.77 -14.98
C LYS A 46 0.47 -13.86 -16.13
N GLU A 47 -0.19 -15.00 -16.27
CA GLU A 47 -1.20 -15.24 -17.29
C GLU A 47 -2.41 -14.30 -17.16
N GLU A 48 -2.80 -13.95 -15.93
CA GLU A 48 -3.88 -13.02 -15.64
C GLU A 48 -3.48 -11.57 -16.00
N LEU A 49 -2.26 -11.17 -15.67
CA LEU A 49 -1.71 -9.86 -16.06
C LEU A 49 -1.57 -9.76 -17.59
N GLU A 50 -1.16 -10.83 -18.27
CA GLU A 50 -1.13 -10.89 -19.73
C GLU A 50 -2.52 -10.76 -20.34
N ALA A 51 -3.53 -11.43 -19.77
CA ALA A 51 -4.92 -11.33 -20.20
C ALA A 51 -5.46 -9.91 -20.04
N LEU A 52 -5.20 -9.28 -18.89
CA LEU A 52 -5.56 -7.89 -18.61
C LEU A 52 -4.94 -6.92 -19.64
N ALA A 53 -3.64 -7.05 -19.89
CA ALA A 53 -2.93 -6.19 -20.84
C ALA A 53 -3.47 -6.38 -22.29
N CYS A 54 -3.72 -7.62 -22.73
CA CYS A 54 -4.27 -7.90 -24.03
C CYS A 54 -5.68 -7.32 -24.21
N ALA A 55 -6.54 -7.51 -23.21
CA ALA A 55 -7.90 -7.01 -23.23
C ALA A 55 -7.96 -5.48 -23.23
N LEU A 56 -7.15 -4.82 -22.38
CA LEU A 56 -7.03 -3.37 -22.35
C LEU A 56 -6.54 -2.82 -23.70
N HIS A 57 -5.52 -3.45 -24.29
CA HIS A 57 -5.03 -3.08 -25.61
C HIS A 57 -6.15 -3.16 -26.67
N ARG A 58 -6.92 -4.24 -26.66
CA ARG A 58 -7.98 -4.46 -27.64
C ARG A 58 -9.13 -3.45 -27.50
N VAL A 59 -9.61 -3.20 -26.28
CA VAL A 59 -10.69 -2.21 -26.06
C VAL A 59 -10.24 -0.80 -26.43
N THR A 60 -8.96 -0.46 -26.15
CA THR A 60 -8.36 0.83 -26.54
C THR A 60 -8.28 0.96 -28.07
N GLN A 61 -7.81 -0.07 -28.79
CA GLN A 61 -7.76 -0.08 -30.25
C GLN A 61 -9.13 0.12 -30.90
N LEU A 62 -10.18 -0.41 -30.27
CA LEU A 62 -11.55 -0.30 -30.76
C LEU A 62 -12.24 1.01 -30.31
N GLY A 63 -11.57 1.86 -29.54
CA GLY A 63 -12.15 3.10 -29.00
C GLY A 63 -13.32 2.87 -28.06
N LEU A 64 -13.38 1.72 -27.37
CA LEU A 64 -14.46 1.38 -26.47
C LEU A 64 -14.31 2.06 -25.13
N PRO A 65 -15.41 2.53 -24.49
CA PRO A 65 -15.38 3.29 -23.26
C PRO A 65 -15.21 2.38 -22.02
N VAL A 66 -14.09 1.64 -21.97
CA VAL A 66 -13.72 0.76 -20.85
C VAL A 66 -12.39 1.22 -20.29
N MET A 67 -12.33 1.42 -18.99
CA MET A 67 -11.16 1.87 -18.26
C MET A 67 -10.90 0.97 -17.05
N PHE A 68 -9.62 0.77 -16.74
CA PHE A 68 -9.17 0.09 -15.53
C PHE A 68 -8.53 1.08 -14.56
N CYS A 69 -8.84 0.95 -13.28
CA CYS A 69 -8.15 1.59 -12.17
C CYS A 69 -7.64 0.48 -11.25
N CYS A 70 -6.33 0.26 -11.25
CA CYS A 70 -5.71 -0.83 -10.50
C CYS A 70 -4.86 -0.27 -9.36
N ALA A 71 -4.90 -0.93 -8.20
CA ALA A 71 -4.01 -0.65 -7.09
C ALA A 71 -3.17 -1.88 -6.74
N GLY A 72 -1.99 -1.64 -6.18
CA GLY A 72 -1.11 -2.71 -5.76
C GLY A 72 0.25 -2.22 -5.24
N LEU A 73 1.04 -3.14 -4.71
CA LEU A 73 2.37 -2.85 -4.18
C LEU A 73 3.36 -2.43 -5.30
N PRO A 74 4.45 -1.71 -4.98
CA PRO A 74 5.43 -1.23 -5.96
C PRO A 74 6.02 -2.31 -6.89
N LYS A 75 6.04 -3.58 -6.47
CA LYS A 75 6.46 -4.71 -7.32
C LYS A 75 5.60 -4.91 -8.57
N LEU A 76 4.36 -4.38 -8.57
CA LEU A 76 3.43 -4.49 -9.68
C LEU A 76 3.98 -3.91 -10.99
N LEU A 77 4.73 -2.81 -10.91
CA LEU A 77 5.43 -2.22 -12.07
C LEU A 77 6.30 -3.25 -12.80
N LYS A 78 7.12 -3.96 -12.04
CA LYS A 78 8.00 -5.00 -12.59
C LYS A 78 7.21 -6.16 -13.16
N MET A 79 6.18 -6.62 -12.44
CA MET A 79 5.32 -7.73 -12.88
C MET A 79 4.61 -7.44 -14.21
N LEU A 80 4.09 -6.23 -14.38
CA LEU A 80 3.44 -5.80 -15.63
C LEU A 80 4.44 -5.72 -16.80
N GLY A 81 5.66 -5.23 -16.56
CA GLY A 81 6.72 -5.21 -17.57
C GLY A 81 7.18 -6.62 -18.00
N GLU A 82 7.20 -7.57 -17.06
CA GLU A 82 7.53 -8.98 -17.33
C GLU A 82 6.38 -9.75 -18.01
N ALA A 83 5.13 -9.33 -17.80
CA ALA A 83 3.99 -9.95 -18.45
C ALA A 83 3.92 -9.65 -19.95
N LYS A 84 4.00 -8.37 -20.32
CA LYS A 84 4.06 -7.93 -21.74
C LYS A 84 4.90 -6.67 -21.86
N THR A 85 5.80 -6.64 -22.82
CA THR A 85 6.74 -5.52 -23.07
C THR A 85 6.07 -4.19 -23.41
N TYR A 86 4.79 -4.19 -23.83
CA TYR A 86 4.03 -2.99 -24.12
C TYR A 86 3.11 -2.55 -22.97
N SER A 87 2.95 -3.35 -21.91
CA SER A 87 2.06 -3.05 -20.78
C SER A 87 2.42 -1.73 -20.09
N GLU A 88 3.72 -1.44 -19.98
CA GLU A 88 4.21 -0.20 -19.36
C GLU A 88 3.66 1.07 -20.03
N ARG A 89 3.33 1.01 -21.33
CA ARG A 89 2.80 2.15 -22.09
C ARG A 89 1.28 2.28 -22.02
N GLN A 90 0.60 1.25 -21.52
CA GLN A 90 -0.86 1.21 -21.45
C GLN A 90 -1.38 1.72 -20.12
N PHE A 91 -0.55 1.71 -19.08
CA PHE A 91 -0.90 2.17 -17.75
C PHE A 91 -0.23 3.50 -17.43
N ASN A 92 -0.99 4.39 -16.81
CA ASN A 92 -0.44 5.56 -16.15
C ASN A 92 -0.19 5.21 -14.69
N PHE A 93 1.07 5.19 -14.27
CA PHE A 93 1.44 4.82 -12.91
C PHE A 93 1.47 6.05 -12.01
N VAL A 94 0.71 5.99 -10.93
CA VAL A 94 0.68 7.02 -9.90
C VAL A 94 1.20 6.40 -8.60
N LYS A 95 2.28 6.96 -8.06
CA LYS A 95 2.74 6.60 -6.72
C LYS A 95 1.80 7.23 -5.69
N VAL A 96 1.20 6.38 -4.86
CA VAL A 96 0.41 6.82 -3.70
C VAL A 96 1.31 6.73 -2.48
N ASP A 97 1.50 7.85 -1.81
CA ASP A 97 2.36 8.01 -0.65
C ASP A 97 1.58 8.66 0.50
N SER A 98 2.25 9.03 1.60
CA SER A 98 1.65 9.88 2.63
C SER A 98 1.00 11.13 2.01
N LEU A 99 -0.06 11.63 2.64
CA LEU A 99 -0.74 12.84 2.19
C LEU A 99 0.18 14.05 2.31
N PRO A 100 0.22 14.92 1.30
CA PRO A 100 0.79 16.25 1.46
C PRO A 100 0.11 17.00 2.61
N ARG A 101 0.83 17.91 3.26
CA ARG A 101 0.34 18.61 4.46
C ARG A 101 -1.04 19.23 4.29
N ASP A 102 -1.29 19.92 3.16
CA ASP A 102 -2.59 20.53 2.86
C ASP A 102 -3.73 19.48 2.80
N LYS A 103 -3.47 18.30 2.24
CA LYS A 103 -4.42 17.20 2.17
C LYS A 103 -4.59 16.47 3.49
N ALA A 104 -3.53 16.36 4.29
CA ALA A 104 -3.61 15.83 5.64
C ALA A 104 -4.49 16.74 6.53
N VAL A 105 -4.28 18.08 6.46
CA VAL A 105 -5.15 19.06 7.14
C VAL A 105 -6.62 18.87 6.73
N GLU A 106 -6.89 18.79 5.43
CA GLU A 106 -8.26 18.57 4.92
C GLU A 106 -8.86 17.26 5.45
N ALA A 107 -8.07 16.19 5.48
CA ALA A 107 -8.51 14.88 5.96
C ALA A 107 -8.84 14.87 7.47
N ILE A 108 -8.13 15.66 8.27
CA ILE A 108 -8.36 15.78 9.72
C ILE A 108 -9.56 16.69 10.01
N VAL A 109 -9.55 17.89 9.43
CA VAL A 109 -10.45 18.98 9.84
C VAL A 109 -11.85 18.82 9.23
N ARG A 110 -11.94 18.48 7.92
CA ARG A 110 -13.22 18.46 7.22
C ARG A 110 -14.26 17.47 7.76
N PRO A 111 -13.91 16.23 8.18
CA PRO A 111 -14.87 15.32 8.78
C PRO A 111 -15.42 15.84 10.11
N ALA A 112 -14.55 16.41 10.95
CA ALA A 112 -14.90 16.92 12.27
C ALA A 112 -15.80 18.16 12.21
N GLN A 113 -15.51 19.09 11.31
CA GLN A 113 -16.31 20.30 11.09
C GLN A 113 -17.77 20.00 10.75
N LYS A 114 -18.05 18.89 10.05
CA LYS A 114 -19.43 18.46 9.75
C LYS A 114 -20.24 18.13 10.99
N LEU A 115 -19.56 17.85 12.10
CA LEU A 115 -20.14 17.48 13.39
C LEU A 115 -19.89 18.56 14.46
N ASP A 116 -19.52 19.79 14.03
CA ASP A 116 -19.28 20.95 14.88
C ASP A 116 -18.14 20.70 15.91
N VAL A 117 -17.11 19.94 15.48
CA VAL A 117 -15.88 19.74 16.25
C VAL A 117 -14.72 20.45 15.55
N HIS A 118 -13.91 21.14 16.35
CA HIS A 118 -12.82 21.98 15.88
C HIS A 118 -11.50 21.51 16.49
N TYR A 119 -10.46 21.45 15.68
CA TYR A 119 -9.09 21.21 16.11
C TYR A 119 -8.33 22.54 16.16
N SER A 120 -7.51 22.76 17.20
CA SER A 120 -6.56 23.89 17.16
C SER A 120 -5.47 23.63 16.09
N ASP A 121 -4.81 24.70 15.62
CA ASP A 121 -3.76 24.55 14.60
C ASP A 121 -2.61 23.69 15.13
N GLU A 122 -2.24 23.84 16.39
CA GLU A 122 -1.20 23.03 17.05
C GLU A 122 -1.61 21.56 17.16
N ALA A 123 -2.90 21.27 17.37
CA ALA A 123 -3.42 19.90 17.41
C ALA A 123 -3.31 19.24 16.01
N VAL A 124 -3.68 19.99 14.96
CA VAL A 124 -3.55 19.50 13.58
C VAL A 124 -2.09 19.24 13.23
N ASP A 125 -1.20 20.15 13.59
CA ASP A 125 0.24 20.00 13.36
C ASP A 125 0.80 18.77 14.08
N ALA A 126 0.46 18.59 15.35
CA ALA A 126 0.87 17.42 16.13
C ALA A 126 0.36 16.09 15.54
N ILE A 127 -0.87 16.05 15.04
CA ILE A 127 -1.41 14.86 14.36
C ILE A 127 -0.60 14.56 13.10
N ILE A 128 -0.31 15.57 12.28
CA ILE A 128 0.45 15.39 11.03
C ILE A 128 1.88 14.91 11.33
N ASP A 129 2.54 15.53 12.28
CA ASP A 129 3.92 15.18 12.67
C ASP A 129 4.00 13.77 13.26
N TYR A 130 3.04 13.39 14.12
CA TYR A 130 2.96 12.05 14.69
C TYR A 130 2.70 10.99 13.61
N THR A 131 1.77 11.25 12.68
CA THR A 131 1.32 10.27 11.69
C THR A 131 2.16 10.28 10.41
N GLU A 132 3.07 11.24 10.24
CA GLU A 132 3.84 11.47 9.02
C GLU A 132 2.93 11.61 7.77
N GLY A 133 1.69 12.10 7.97
CA GLY A 133 0.69 12.24 6.93
C GLY A 133 0.14 10.91 6.39
N TYR A 134 0.45 9.77 7.04
CA TYR A 134 -0.02 8.46 6.57
C TYR A 134 -1.53 8.30 6.85
N PRO A 135 -2.38 8.10 5.81
CA PRO A 135 -3.83 8.19 5.95
C PRO A 135 -4.42 7.28 7.03
N TYR A 136 -3.95 6.04 7.12
CA TYR A 136 -4.43 5.09 8.12
C TYR A 136 -4.12 5.54 9.55
N PHE A 137 -2.90 6.08 9.78
CA PHE A 137 -2.52 6.56 11.12
C PHE A 137 -3.26 7.84 11.50
N ILE A 138 -3.54 8.73 10.53
CA ILE A 138 -4.41 9.89 10.74
C ILE A 138 -5.79 9.42 11.23
N GLN A 139 -6.38 8.44 10.53
CA GLN A 139 -7.69 7.91 10.92
C GLN A 139 -7.67 7.24 12.30
N GLU A 140 -6.64 6.46 12.61
CA GLU A 140 -6.53 5.76 13.90
C GLU A 140 -6.37 6.74 15.07
N LEU A 141 -5.47 7.74 14.93
CA LEU A 141 -5.30 8.77 15.96
C LEU A 141 -6.54 9.63 16.10
N CYS A 142 -7.14 10.12 15.01
CA CYS A 142 -8.38 10.89 15.07
C CYS A 142 -9.55 10.08 15.64
N SER A 143 -9.64 8.77 15.36
CA SER A 143 -10.63 7.88 15.97
C SER A 143 -10.39 7.72 17.49
N THR A 144 -9.14 7.60 17.90
CA THR A 144 -8.78 7.52 19.33
C THR A 144 -9.18 8.81 20.06
N ILE A 145 -8.84 9.97 19.48
CA ILE A 145 -9.23 11.28 20.03
C ILE A 145 -10.76 11.38 20.13
N TRP A 146 -11.48 10.98 19.08
CA TRP A 146 -12.93 11.03 19.02
C TRP A 146 -13.62 10.21 20.12
N ILE A 147 -13.06 9.04 20.43
CA ILE A 147 -13.61 8.14 21.46
C ILE A 147 -13.23 8.62 22.87
N SER A 148 -12.06 9.24 23.01
CA SER A 148 -11.50 9.61 24.32
C SER A 148 -11.91 11.00 24.81
N SER A 149 -12.48 11.84 23.95
CA SER A 149 -12.84 13.22 24.30
C SER A 149 -14.27 13.56 23.88
N ASP A 150 -15.04 14.08 24.84
CA ASP A 150 -16.37 14.65 24.59
C ASP A 150 -16.31 16.15 24.22
N SER A 151 -15.12 16.72 24.15
CA SER A 151 -14.91 18.13 23.82
C SER A 151 -15.14 18.42 22.35
N ARG A 152 -15.85 19.52 22.07
CA ARG A 152 -15.96 20.05 20.70
C ARG A 152 -14.71 20.80 20.23
N CYS A 153 -13.77 21.05 21.13
CA CYS A 153 -12.48 21.68 20.83
C CYS A 153 -11.36 20.71 21.18
N VAL A 154 -10.67 20.23 20.17
CA VAL A 154 -9.49 19.33 20.32
C VAL A 154 -8.24 20.19 20.41
N SER A 155 -7.57 20.16 21.56
CA SER A 155 -6.31 20.85 21.81
C SER A 155 -5.10 19.97 21.56
N LEU A 156 -3.90 20.57 21.53
CA LEU A 156 -2.63 19.84 21.49
C LEU A 156 -2.51 18.83 22.64
N GLU A 157 -2.94 19.20 23.85
CA GLU A 157 -2.90 18.34 25.04
C GLU A 157 -3.72 17.07 24.83
N THR A 158 -4.94 17.20 24.30
CA THR A 158 -5.81 16.07 23.95
C THR A 158 -5.15 15.12 22.94
N VAL A 159 -4.46 15.67 21.94
CA VAL A 159 -3.73 14.86 20.95
C VAL A 159 -2.60 14.07 21.61
N LEU A 160 -1.79 14.74 22.43
CA LEU A 160 -0.66 14.12 23.12
C LEU A 160 -1.07 13.00 24.08
N GLU A 161 -2.17 13.18 24.80
CA GLU A 161 -2.74 12.15 25.67
C GLU A 161 -3.18 10.91 24.89
N CYS A 162 -3.69 11.09 23.66
CA CYS A 162 -4.17 9.98 22.83
C CYS A 162 -3.08 9.21 22.09
N THR A 163 -1.86 9.76 21.96
CA THR A 163 -0.78 9.12 21.21
C THR A 163 -0.38 7.76 21.76
N SER A 164 -0.22 7.64 23.08
CA SER A 164 0.16 6.37 23.72
C SER A 164 -0.87 5.26 23.51
N LEU A 165 -2.16 5.59 23.56
CA LEU A 165 -3.22 4.63 23.29
C LEU A 165 -3.27 4.26 21.80
N THR A 166 -2.99 5.20 20.92
CA THR A 166 -2.89 4.96 19.49
C THR A 166 -1.70 4.06 19.18
N ASP A 167 -0.55 4.27 19.82
CA ASP A 167 0.61 3.36 19.69
C ASP A 167 0.24 1.92 20.03
N ILE A 168 -0.43 1.70 21.15
CA ILE A 168 -0.88 0.34 21.55
C ILE A 168 -1.79 -0.27 20.49
N ARG A 169 -2.77 0.48 19.99
CA ARG A 169 -3.70 -0.01 18.94
C ARG A 169 -2.99 -0.33 17.63
N LEU A 170 -2.04 0.52 17.21
CA LEU A 170 -1.25 0.28 16.02
C LEU A 170 -0.32 -0.92 16.21
N ASP A 171 0.30 -1.05 17.38
CA ASP A 171 1.20 -2.16 17.68
C ASP A 171 0.44 -3.50 17.66
N GLU A 172 -0.70 -3.59 18.31
CA GLU A 172 -1.50 -4.82 18.40
C GLU A 172 -2.26 -5.15 17.10
N GLY A 173 -2.90 -4.16 16.49
CA GLY A 173 -3.81 -4.36 15.37
C GLY A 173 -3.16 -4.28 14.00
N PHE A 174 -2.06 -3.56 13.86
CA PHE A 174 -1.47 -3.25 12.56
C PHE A 174 -0.05 -3.82 12.38
N PHE A 175 0.86 -3.52 13.30
CA PHE A 175 2.27 -3.91 13.16
C PHE A 175 2.52 -5.36 13.55
N SER A 176 1.98 -5.83 14.71
CA SER A 176 2.17 -7.21 15.17
C SER A 176 1.68 -8.22 14.14
N VAL A 177 0.50 -8.01 13.56
CA VAL A 177 -0.10 -8.89 12.55
C VAL A 177 0.83 -9.08 11.33
N ARG A 178 1.58 -8.05 10.96
CA ARG A 178 2.57 -8.12 9.88
C ARG A 178 3.84 -8.82 10.32
N CYS A 179 4.31 -8.51 11.53
CA CYS A 179 5.53 -9.06 12.11
C CYS A 179 5.38 -10.55 12.42
N ASP A 180 4.23 -11.00 12.91
CA ASP A 180 3.99 -12.40 13.31
C ASP A 180 3.95 -13.38 12.13
N ARG A 181 3.68 -12.87 10.95
CA ARG A 181 3.78 -13.66 9.71
C ARG A 181 5.23 -13.88 9.26
N CYS A 182 6.20 -13.19 9.88
CA CYS A 182 7.61 -13.31 9.52
C CYS A 182 8.25 -14.52 10.18
N THR A 183 9.13 -15.19 9.43
CA THR A 183 10.02 -16.21 10.00
C THR A 183 11.04 -15.54 10.93
N PRO A 184 11.67 -16.29 11.87
CA PRO A 184 12.70 -15.72 12.74
C PRO A 184 13.83 -15.00 11.99
N ARG A 185 14.26 -15.54 10.84
CA ARG A 185 15.29 -14.92 10.00
C ARG A 185 14.80 -13.65 9.32
N GLN A 186 13.54 -13.56 8.96
CA GLN A 186 12.94 -12.33 8.41
C GLN A 186 12.83 -11.27 9.48
N LYS A 187 12.45 -11.62 10.71
CA LYS A 187 12.47 -10.69 11.86
C LYS A 187 13.88 -10.20 12.14
N GLU A 188 14.88 -11.07 12.13
CA GLU A 188 16.31 -10.71 12.26
C GLU A 188 16.73 -9.67 11.21
N PHE A 189 16.28 -9.81 9.96
CA PHE A 189 16.55 -8.86 8.89
C PHE A 189 15.91 -7.48 9.17
N LEU A 190 14.63 -7.44 9.57
CA LEU A 190 13.93 -6.21 9.91
C LEU A 190 14.57 -5.49 11.10
N ILE A 191 14.98 -6.24 12.13
CA ILE A 191 15.71 -5.73 13.28
C ILE A 191 17.08 -5.16 12.85
N ALA A 192 17.77 -5.84 11.94
CA ALA A 192 19.05 -5.34 11.43
C ALA A 192 18.89 -4.02 10.65
N MET A 193 17.78 -3.85 9.91
CA MET A 193 17.46 -2.56 9.29
C MET A 193 17.33 -1.43 10.33
N VAL A 194 16.58 -1.69 11.40
CA VAL A 194 16.41 -0.70 12.49
C VAL A 194 17.75 -0.34 13.13
N ARG A 195 18.63 -1.31 13.33
CA ARG A 195 19.97 -1.10 13.90
C ARG A 195 20.91 -0.30 12.99
N CYS A 196 20.62 -0.17 11.71
CA CYS A 196 21.37 0.72 10.81
C CYS A 196 21.23 2.19 11.20
N GLY A 197 20.18 2.56 11.96
CA GLY A 197 19.95 3.93 12.46
C GLY A 197 19.18 4.77 11.46
N GLU A 198 19.74 5.00 10.27
CA GLU A 198 19.09 5.78 9.20
C GLU A 198 18.44 4.90 8.15
N LEU A 199 17.25 5.30 7.68
CA LEU A 199 16.50 4.68 6.60
C LEU A 199 16.30 5.70 5.46
N PRO A 200 16.38 5.26 4.19
CA PRO A 200 16.68 3.89 3.74
C PRO A 200 18.11 3.45 4.05
N CYS A 201 18.32 2.17 4.30
CA CYS A 201 19.63 1.62 4.62
C CYS A 201 20.17 0.68 3.53
N THR A 202 21.50 0.52 3.46
CA THR A 202 22.13 -0.35 2.48
C THR A 202 22.09 -1.82 2.89
N LEU A 203 22.00 -2.72 1.92
CA LEU A 203 22.09 -4.16 2.19
C LEU A 203 23.41 -4.58 2.82
N ALA A 204 24.49 -3.83 2.59
CA ALA A 204 25.78 -4.07 3.24
C ALA A 204 25.70 -3.84 4.75
N ASN A 205 25.04 -2.75 5.18
CA ASN A 205 24.82 -2.46 6.59
C ASN A 205 23.92 -3.50 7.24
N VAL A 206 22.82 -3.89 6.57
CA VAL A 206 21.93 -4.96 7.07
C VAL A 206 22.71 -6.26 7.24
N ALA A 207 23.50 -6.67 6.26
CA ALA A 207 24.33 -7.86 6.31
C ALA A 207 25.35 -7.82 7.47
N HIS A 208 25.95 -6.63 7.70
CA HIS A 208 26.86 -6.40 8.82
C HIS A 208 26.19 -6.66 10.16
N TYR A 209 25.00 -6.07 10.41
CA TYR A 209 24.25 -6.28 11.65
C TYR A 209 23.75 -7.73 11.82
N MET A 210 23.41 -8.40 10.73
CA MET A 210 23.07 -9.82 10.73
C MET A 210 24.29 -10.75 10.87
N ARG A 211 25.55 -10.21 10.81
CA ARG A 211 26.80 -10.98 10.77
C ARG A 211 26.81 -12.04 9.66
N ARG A 212 26.39 -11.63 8.45
CA ARG A 212 26.25 -12.49 7.26
C ARG A 212 26.82 -11.82 6.02
N ASP A 213 27.08 -12.62 5.00
CA ASP A 213 27.43 -12.10 3.69
C ASP A 213 26.20 -11.49 2.98
N VAL A 214 26.41 -10.41 2.23
CA VAL A 214 25.35 -9.73 1.48
C VAL A 214 24.63 -10.68 0.53
N SER A 215 25.35 -11.58 -0.11
CA SER A 215 24.78 -12.60 -1.02
C SER A 215 23.80 -13.53 -0.34
N SER A 216 24.05 -13.86 0.94
CA SER A 216 23.22 -14.80 1.73
C SER A 216 21.89 -14.20 2.18
N ILE A 217 21.78 -12.87 2.27
CA ILE A 217 20.54 -12.19 2.70
C ILE A 217 19.65 -11.75 1.52
N GLY A 218 20.13 -11.90 0.28
CA GLY A 218 19.37 -11.59 -0.93
C GLY A 218 18.00 -12.28 -1.02
N PRO A 219 17.90 -13.59 -0.78
CA PRO A 219 16.62 -14.30 -0.74
C PRO A 219 15.66 -13.79 0.33
N LEU A 220 16.16 -13.43 1.54
CA LEU A 220 15.34 -12.85 2.61
C LEU A 220 14.76 -11.49 2.19
N ARG A 221 15.61 -10.63 1.60
CA ARG A 221 15.18 -9.36 1.03
C ARG A 221 14.05 -9.55 0.01
N ALA A 222 14.23 -10.47 -0.95
CA ALA A 222 13.23 -10.73 -1.98
C ALA A 222 11.88 -11.19 -1.38
N GLN A 223 11.92 -12.05 -0.38
CA GLN A 223 10.72 -12.50 0.34
C GLN A 223 10.03 -11.36 1.09
N LEU A 224 10.77 -10.50 1.78
CA LEU A 224 10.22 -9.36 2.52
C LEU A 224 9.59 -8.32 1.58
N ILE A 225 10.22 -8.07 0.42
CA ILE A 225 9.64 -7.23 -0.65
C ILE A 225 8.37 -7.87 -1.21
N SER A 226 8.39 -9.19 -1.48
CA SER A 226 7.21 -9.91 -1.98
C SER A 226 6.02 -9.84 -1.01
N ARG A 227 6.29 -9.79 0.29
CA ARG A 227 5.28 -9.64 1.35
C ARG A 227 4.84 -8.19 1.57
N GLY A 228 5.47 -7.22 0.93
CA GLY A 228 5.15 -5.81 1.09
C GLY A 228 5.56 -5.21 2.44
N LEU A 229 6.54 -5.80 3.14
CA LEU A 229 7.07 -5.27 4.40
C LEU A 229 8.15 -4.21 4.18
N ILE A 230 8.97 -4.43 3.14
CA ILE A 230 10.03 -3.51 2.72
C ILE A 230 9.95 -3.27 1.22
N TYR A 231 10.58 -2.20 0.75
CA TYR A 231 10.73 -1.94 -0.68
C TYR A 231 12.18 -1.54 -1.00
N SER A 232 12.52 -1.51 -2.29
CA SER A 232 13.82 -1.03 -2.74
C SER A 232 13.73 0.48 -2.95
N ALA A 233 14.29 1.27 -2.04
CA ALA A 233 14.30 2.72 -2.14
C ALA A 233 15.21 3.19 -3.29
N ALA A 234 16.41 2.57 -3.39
CA ALA A 234 17.35 2.73 -4.48
C ALA A 234 18.10 1.42 -4.73
N ARG A 235 19.05 1.43 -5.70
CA ARG A 235 19.87 0.26 -5.99
C ARG A 235 20.74 -0.11 -4.78
N GLY A 236 20.45 -1.26 -4.18
CA GLY A 236 21.17 -1.77 -3.01
C GLY A 236 20.66 -1.22 -1.68
N GLU A 237 19.60 -0.43 -1.68
CA GLU A 237 18.97 0.13 -0.49
C GLU A 237 17.59 -0.47 -0.25
N VAL A 238 17.20 -0.48 1.00
CA VAL A 238 15.90 -0.97 1.47
C VAL A 238 15.31 -0.02 2.51
N ASP A 239 13.99 0.08 2.49
CA ASP A 239 13.23 0.83 3.46
C ASP A 239 11.92 0.11 3.79
N PHE A 240 11.27 0.47 4.90
CA PHE A 240 9.97 -0.07 5.26
C PHE A 240 8.88 0.49 4.37
N THR A 241 7.95 -0.37 3.97
CA THR A 241 6.81 0.04 3.14
C THR A 241 5.81 0.88 3.92
N VAL A 242 5.73 0.65 5.23
CA VAL A 242 4.84 1.38 6.13
C VAL A 242 5.67 2.26 7.05
N PRO A 243 5.33 3.56 7.19
CA PRO A 243 5.98 4.45 8.14
C PRO A 243 5.92 3.90 9.57
N GLN A 244 6.88 4.29 10.42
CA GLN A 244 6.92 3.96 11.85
C GLN A 244 7.05 2.46 12.18
N PHE A 245 7.24 1.58 11.20
CA PHE A 245 7.49 0.16 11.48
C PHE A 245 8.82 -0.03 12.25
N ASP A 246 9.79 0.83 11.99
CA ASP A 246 11.04 0.91 12.76
C ASP A 246 10.79 1.31 14.22
N ARG A 247 9.90 2.28 14.50
CA ARG A 247 9.53 2.69 15.87
C ARG A 247 8.84 1.53 16.61
N TYR A 248 7.94 0.81 15.94
CA TYR A 248 7.34 -0.40 16.50
C TYR A 248 8.39 -1.44 16.89
N LEU A 249 9.33 -1.75 15.98
CA LEU A 249 10.40 -2.72 16.26
C LEU A 249 11.33 -2.23 17.37
N ARG A 250 11.63 -0.93 17.46
CA ARG A 250 12.42 -0.38 18.59
C ARG A 250 11.72 -0.61 19.92
N ARG A 251 10.40 -0.35 20.00
CA ARG A 251 9.63 -0.55 21.24
C ARG A 251 9.56 -2.02 21.63
N THR A 252 9.27 -2.91 20.71
CA THR A 252 9.02 -4.34 20.99
C THR A 252 10.30 -5.14 21.19
N GLU A 253 11.37 -4.81 20.51
CA GLU A 253 12.65 -5.55 20.56
C GLU A 253 13.69 -4.85 21.45
N GLN A 254 13.31 -3.77 22.15
CA GLN A 254 14.17 -2.96 23.06
C GLN A 254 15.49 -2.56 22.38
N ILE A 255 15.39 -2.01 21.18
CA ILE A 255 16.55 -1.53 20.41
C ILE A 255 16.73 -0.04 20.71
N ASP A 256 17.90 0.31 21.23
CA ASP A 256 18.31 1.71 21.49
C ASP A 256 18.58 2.48 20.18
#